data_20df22a896e8dbf803e71354c36c5047
#
_entry.id   20df22a896e8dbf803e71354c36c5047
#
_cell.length_a   1.000
_cell.length_b   1.000
_cell.length_c   1.000
_cell.angle_alpha   90.00
_cell.angle_beta   90.00
_cell.angle_gamma   90.00
#
_symmetry.space_group_name_H-M   'P 1'
#
loop_
_entity.id
_entity.type
_entity.pdbx_description
1 polymer ?
#
loop_
_entity_poly.entity_id
_entity_poly.type
_entity_poly.pdbx_seq_one_letter_code
_entity_poly.pdbx_strand_id
1 'polypeptide(L)'
;MNRVAEVIRDDIKVMTAYQVADLPEGFIKLDAMECPHHPFAGYESLLSEWADLAKQAPIHLYPHTAKSGIYEELREIFGIPDKAEIALGNGSDELIQFLTMLVAKPNARVLGIEPSFVMYRHNAALYGMEYVGIPLNPDFSLNLPAVLSAIEQHQPSLIFIAYPNNPTGVCFKREEVEAVIRAATGIVVVDEAYGAFHHDSFLPWAGEVENLVVMRTISKIGFAGLRMGYA
;
A
#
# COMPACT_ATOMS: atom_id res chain seq x y z
N MET A 1 -25.85 30.63 -4.47
CA MET A 1 -25.61 29.30 -3.88
C MET A 1 -24.69 28.52 -4.81
N ASN A 2 -23.69 27.85 -4.28
CA ASN A 2 -22.78 27.04 -5.10
C ASN A 2 -23.42 25.66 -5.33
N ARG A 3 -24.08 25.50 -6.47
CA ARG A 3 -24.79 24.25 -6.84
C ARG A 3 -23.89 23.00 -6.79
N VAL A 4 -22.58 23.15 -7.01
CA VAL A 4 -21.61 22.05 -6.93
C VAL A 4 -21.48 21.56 -5.50
N ALA A 5 -21.47 22.47 -4.53
CA ALA A 5 -21.37 22.11 -3.12
C ALA A 5 -22.58 21.32 -2.59
N GLU A 6 -23.75 21.43 -3.24
CA GLU A 6 -24.97 20.73 -2.84
C GLU A 6 -24.96 19.25 -3.21
N VAL A 7 -24.20 18.87 -4.25
CA VAL A 7 -24.12 17.47 -4.72
C VAL A 7 -22.95 16.69 -4.11
N ILE A 8 -22.04 17.37 -3.42
CA ILE A 8 -20.94 16.71 -2.73
C ILE A 8 -21.43 16.16 -1.39
N ARG A 9 -21.07 14.95 -1.06
CA ARG A 9 -21.37 14.31 0.23
C ARG A 9 -20.85 15.18 1.39
N ASP A 10 -21.64 15.32 2.46
CA ASP A 10 -21.29 16.21 3.58
C ASP A 10 -20.06 15.72 4.36
N ASP A 11 -19.88 14.40 4.48
CA ASP A 11 -18.70 13.79 5.09
C ASP A 11 -17.42 14.04 4.27
N ILE A 12 -17.53 14.20 2.94
CA ILE A 12 -16.39 14.54 2.07
C ILE A 12 -16.05 16.03 2.17
N LYS A 13 -17.04 16.90 2.32
CA LYS A 13 -16.80 18.37 2.45
C LYS A 13 -15.93 18.74 3.63
N VAL A 14 -15.96 17.94 4.69
CA VAL A 14 -15.19 18.19 5.93
C VAL A 14 -13.82 17.51 5.92
N MET A 15 -13.53 16.67 4.91
CA MET A 15 -12.22 16.03 4.78
C MET A 15 -11.18 17.04 4.33
N THR A 16 -9.99 16.94 4.93
CA THR A 16 -8.83 17.70 4.51
C THR A 16 -8.01 16.88 3.52
N ALA A 17 -7.64 17.48 2.40
CA ALA A 17 -6.73 16.84 1.46
C ALA A 17 -5.39 16.52 2.14
N TYR A 18 -4.84 15.34 1.85
CA TYR A 18 -3.49 15.02 2.25
C TYR A 18 -2.52 16.05 1.63
N GLN A 19 -1.78 16.73 2.48
CA GLN A 19 -0.81 17.72 2.05
C GLN A 19 0.58 17.32 2.52
N VAL A 20 1.52 17.33 1.59
CA VAL A 20 2.93 17.25 1.91
C VAL A 20 3.40 18.68 2.18
N ALA A 21 3.90 18.92 3.38
CA ALA A 21 4.32 20.26 3.78
C ALA A 21 5.52 20.76 2.93
N ASP A 22 5.43 21.99 2.46
CA ASP A 22 6.58 22.71 1.93
C ASP A 22 7.45 23.17 3.12
N LEU A 23 8.71 22.74 3.13
CA LEU A 23 9.65 23.11 4.18
C LEU A 23 10.43 24.36 3.79
N PRO A 24 10.72 25.25 4.74
CA PRO A 24 11.62 26.39 4.50
C PRO A 24 12.99 25.93 4.02
N GLU A 25 13.70 26.82 3.31
CA GLU A 25 15.07 26.57 2.85
C GLU A 25 16.00 26.20 4.03
N GLY A 26 16.84 25.18 3.86
CA GLY A 26 17.76 24.69 4.88
C GLY A 26 17.23 23.54 5.76
N PHE A 27 15.97 23.14 5.61
CA PHE A 27 15.43 21.95 6.26
C PHE A 27 15.68 20.69 5.44
N ILE A 28 15.95 19.57 6.12
CA ILE A 28 16.03 18.26 5.50
C ILE A 28 14.62 17.65 5.53
N LYS A 29 14.06 17.36 4.35
CA LYS A 29 12.74 16.76 4.22
C LYS A 29 12.81 15.25 4.42
N LEU A 30 12.16 14.73 5.47
CA LEU A 30 12.12 13.31 5.79
C LEU A 30 10.68 12.76 5.93
N ASP A 31 9.67 13.61 5.71
CA ASP A 31 8.26 13.29 5.93
C ASP A 31 7.62 12.46 4.81
N ALA A 32 8.08 12.62 3.57
CA ALA A 32 7.57 11.86 2.42
C ALA A 32 8.24 10.50 2.23
N MET A 33 9.34 10.25 2.96
CA MET A 33 10.15 9.01 2.86
C MET A 33 10.56 8.69 1.42
N GLU A 34 10.93 9.73 0.68
CA GLU A 34 11.47 9.62 -0.68
C GLU A 34 12.94 9.20 -0.62
N CYS A 35 13.37 8.43 -1.61
CA CYS A 35 14.79 8.13 -1.75
C CYS A 35 15.54 9.40 -2.18
N PRO A 36 16.54 9.86 -1.42
CA PRO A 36 17.26 11.11 -1.72
C PRO A 36 18.21 10.97 -2.91
N HIS A 37 18.43 9.76 -3.40
CA HIS A 37 19.36 9.47 -4.49
C HIS A 37 18.60 9.27 -5.79
N HIS A 38 19.08 9.92 -6.87
CA HIS A 38 18.57 9.67 -8.19
C HIS A 38 18.93 8.24 -8.62
N PRO A 39 17.99 7.40 -9.10
CA PRO A 39 18.22 5.98 -9.34
C PRO A 39 19.30 5.69 -10.40
N PHE A 40 19.57 6.64 -11.28
CA PHE A 40 20.60 6.55 -12.32
C PHE A 40 21.90 7.30 -11.96
N ALA A 41 22.06 7.80 -10.73
CA ALA A 41 23.28 8.47 -10.33
C ALA A 41 24.48 7.49 -10.41
N GLY A 42 25.48 7.81 -11.22
CA GLY A 42 26.62 6.94 -11.51
C GLY A 42 26.35 5.84 -12.55
N TYR A 43 25.18 5.85 -13.19
CA TYR A 43 24.78 4.89 -14.23
C TYR A 43 24.17 5.60 -15.44
N GLU A 44 24.89 6.59 -15.98
CA GLU A 44 24.39 7.45 -17.07
C GLU A 44 24.08 6.64 -18.35
N SER A 45 24.74 5.51 -18.56
CA SER A 45 24.44 4.59 -19.67
C SER A 45 23.02 4.04 -19.57
N LEU A 46 22.57 3.68 -18.37
CA LEU A 46 21.20 3.17 -18.15
C LEU A 46 20.15 4.24 -18.44
N LEU A 47 20.44 5.51 -18.15
CA LEU A 47 19.54 6.60 -18.50
C LEU A 47 19.39 6.75 -20.01
N SER A 48 20.47 6.56 -20.77
CA SER A 48 20.41 6.57 -22.25
C SER A 48 19.61 5.40 -22.81
N GLU A 49 19.82 4.20 -22.28
CA GLU A 49 19.06 3.00 -22.65
C GLU A 49 17.57 3.19 -22.37
N TRP A 50 17.23 3.74 -21.19
CA TRP A 50 15.84 4.03 -20.84
C TRP A 50 15.20 5.05 -21.78
N ALA A 51 15.92 6.09 -22.15
CA ALA A 51 15.44 7.07 -23.11
C ALA A 51 15.17 6.44 -24.50
N ASP A 52 16.00 5.48 -24.92
CA ASP A 52 15.80 4.78 -26.19
C ASP A 52 14.62 3.79 -26.13
N LEU A 53 14.41 3.11 -25.01
CA LEU A 53 13.22 2.29 -24.77
C LEU A 53 11.94 3.15 -24.77
N ALA A 54 11.98 4.31 -24.12
CA ALA A 54 10.84 5.22 -24.10
C ALA A 54 10.43 5.73 -25.48
N LYS A 55 11.39 5.95 -26.39
CA LYS A 55 11.12 6.33 -27.80
C LYS A 55 10.40 5.21 -28.57
N GLN A 56 10.64 3.95 -28.21
CA GLN A 56 10.05 2.78 -28.87
C GLN A 56 8.72 2.38 -28.24
N ALA A 57 8.41 2.87 -27.05
CA ALA A 57 7.18 2.52 -26.33
C ALA A 57 5.95 2.95 -27.15
N PRO A 58 4.97 2.06 -27.36
CA PRO A 58 3.78 2.35 -28.15
C PRO A 58 2.76 3.15 -27.34
N ILE A 59 3.15 4.36 -26.87
CA ILE A 59 2.35 5.21 -25.97
C ILE A 59 1.03 5.69 -26.57
N HIS A 60 0.83 5.51 -27.88
CA HIS A 60 -0.38 5.81 -28.63
C HIS A 60 -1.41 4.67 -28.63
N LEU A 61 -1.04 3.51 -28.04
CA LEU A 61 -1.91 2.35 -27.91
C LEU A 61 -2.27 2.12 -26.43
N TYR A 62 -3.40 1.48 -26.19
CA TYR A 62 -3.72 0.98 -24.86
C TYR A 62 -2.69 -0.08 -24.43
N PRO A 63 -2.27 -0.08 -23.15
CA PRO A 63 -1.34 -1.09 -22.66
C PRO A 63 -1.98 -2.48 -22.75
N HIS A 64 -1.25 -3.39 -23.37
CA HIS A 64 -1.67 -4.79 -23.48
C HIS A 64 -0.85 -5.62 -22.48
N THR A 65 -1.33 -5.68 -21.24
CA THR A 65 -0.60 -6.28 -20.11
C THR A 65 -0.11 -7.70 -20.40
N ALA A 66 -0.95 -8.54 -21.04
CA ALA A 66 -0.56 -9.91 -21.41
C ALA A 66 0.55 -10.01 -22.48
N LYS A 67 0.91 -8.90 -23.13
CA LYS A 67 1.97 -8.87 -24.17
C LYS A 67 3.15 -7.97 -23.79
N SER A 68 3.05 -7.26 -22.67
CA SER A 68 4.08 -6.32 -22.25
C SER A 68 5.28 -7.00 -21.57
N GLY A 69 5.12 -8.28 -21.12
CA GLY A 69 6.12 -8.98 -20.32
C GLY A 69 6.24 -8.45 -18.87
N ILE A 70 5.46 -7.43 -18.48
CA ILE A 70 5.64 -6.77 -17.19
C ILE A 70 5.37 -7.71 -16.00
N TYR A 71 4.46 -8.65 -16.14
CA TYR A 71 4.16 -9.59 -15.07
C TYR A 71 5.29 -10.60 -14.87
N GLU A 72 5.86 -11.09 -15.98
CA GLU A 72 7.01 -11.99 -15.99
C GLU A 72 8.23 -11.32 -15.39
N GLU A 73 8.53 -10.08 -15.79
CA GLU A 73 9.61 -9.27 -15.23
C GLU A 73 9.44 -9.02 -13.72
N LEU A 74 8.23 -8.68 -13.29
CA LEU A 74 7.96 -8.48 -11.86
C LEU A 74 8.16 -9.77 -11.06
N ARG A 75 7.74 -10.92 -11.59
CA ARG A 75 7.95 -12.22 -10.95
C ARG A 75 9.44 -12.53 -10.81
N GLU A 76 10.21 -12.32 -11.86
CA GLU A 76 11.64 -12.58 -11.88
C GLU A 76 12.39 -11.64 -10.91
N ILE A 77 12.14 -10.32 -11.02
CA ILE A 77 12.87 -9.31 -10.21
C ILE A 77 12.55 -9.41 -8.72
N PHE A 78 11.27 -9.62 -8.37
CA PHE A 78 10.82 -9.56 -6.99
C PHE A 78 10.54 -10.95 -6.36
N GLY A 79 10.73 -12.02 -7.11
CA GLY A 79 10.51 -13.38 -6.61
C GLY A 79 9.03 -13.69 -6.31
N ILE A 80 8.11 -13.16 -7.12
CA ILE A 80 6.67 -13.37 -6.93
C ILE A 80 6.33 -14.82 -7.34
N PRO A 81 5.67 -15.62 -6.48
CA PRO A 81 5.32 -16.98 -6.80
C PRO A 81 4.41 -17.08 -8.03
N ASP A 82 4.60 -18.12 -8.86
CA ASP A 82 3.77 -18.37 -10.05
C ASP A 82 2.28 -18.52 -9.75
N LYS A 83 1.95 -18.99 -8.56
CA LYS A 83 0.56 -19.17 -8.08
C LYS A 83 -0.14 -17.85 -7.76
N ALA A 84 0.62 -16.78 -7.49
CA ALA A 84 0.06 -15.49 -7.16
C ALA A 84 -0.40 -14.76 -8.42
N GLU A 85 -1.58 -14.19 -8.40
CA GLU A 85 -2.00 -13.21 -9.39
C GLU A 85 -1.39 -11.84 -9.07
N ILE A 86 -1.22 -10.99 -10.08
CA ILE A 86 -0.63 -9.66 -9.91
C ILE A 86 -1.63 -8.61 -10.38
N ALA A 87 -1.93 -7.66 -9.52
CA ALA A 87 -2.65 -6.43 -9.85
C ALA A 87 -1.68 -5.24 -9.84
N LEU A 88 -1.78 -4.36 -10.84
CA LEU A 88 -0.99 -3.13 -10.94
C LEU A 88 -1.83 -1.92 -10.56
N GLY A 89 -1.19 -0.91 -9.98
CA GLY A 89 -1.83 0.36 -9.63
C GLY A 89 -0.87 1.55 -9.76
N ASN A 90 -1.41 2.76 -9.79
CA ASN A 90 -0.66 4.01 -9.76
C ASN A 90 -0.08 4.27 -8.37
N GLY A 91 0.92 3.47 -7.99
CA GLY A 91 1.45 3.36 -6.63
C GLY A 91 0.54 2.50 -5.75
N SER A 92 0.99 2.26 -4.52
CA SER A 92 0.20 1.51 -3.52
C SER A 92 -1.09 2.23 -3.12
N ASP A 93 -1.16 3.55 -3.22
CA ASP A 93 -2.36 4.32 -2.87
C ASP A 93 -3.59 3.92 -3.69
N GLU A 94 -3.43 3.70 -5.00
CA GLU A 94 -4.54 3.24 -5.86
C GLU A 94 -4.94 1.80 -5.52
N LEU A 95 -3.96 0.94 -5.18
CA LEU A 95 -4.25 -0.43 -4.74
C LEU A 95 -5.01 -0.46 -3.41
N ILE A 96 -4.65 0.39 -2.44
CA ILE A 96 -5.42 0.57 -1.20
C ILE A 96 -6.85 0.98 -1.51
N GLN A 97 -7.01 1.91 -2.44
CA GLN A 97 -8.34 2.36 -2.88
C GLN A 97 -9.14 1.22 -3.51
N PHE A 98 -8.56 0.47 -4.44
CA PHE A 98 -9.25 -0.65 -5.10
C PHE A 98 -9.63 -1.75 -4.10
N LEU A 99 -8.73 -2.14 -3.20
CA LEU A 99 -9.00 -3.14 -2.18
C LEU A 99 -10.13 -2.70 -1.23
N THR A 100 -10.14 -1.42 -0.85
CA THR A 100 -11.21 -0.88 -0.02
C THR A 100 -12.54 -0.86 -0.77
N MET A 101 -12.53 -0.39 -2.03
CA MET A 101 -13.71 -0.37 -2.90
C MET A 101 -14.28 -1.78 -3.12
N LEU A 102 -13.42 -2.77 -3.31
CA LEU A 102 -13.80 -4.17 -3.57
C LEU A 102 -14.68 -4.75 -2.46
N VAL A 103 -14.42 -4.39 -1.22
CA VAL A 103 -15.13 -4.91 -0.04
C VAL A 103 -16.18 -3.95 0.51
N ALA A 104 -16.34 -2.76 -0.10
CA ALA A 104 -17.29 -1.75 0.35
C ALA A 104 -18.73 -2.20 0.15
N LYS A 105 -19.37 -2.60 1.24
CA LYS A 105 -20.79 -2.97 1.33
C LYS A 105 -21.38 -2.46 2.63
N PRO A 106 -22.71 -2.38 2.79
CA PRO A 106 -23.32 -1.96 4.04
C PRO A 106 -22.76 -2.72 5.24
N ASN A 107 -22.38 -1.98 6.29
CA ASN A 107 -21.78 -2.48 7.52
C ASN A 107 -20.41 -3.17 7.38
N ALA A 108 -19.76 -3.07 6.22
CA ALA A 108 -18.36 -3.53 6.09
C ALA A 108 -17.42 -2.67 6.91
N ARG A 109 -16.40 -3.30 7.47
CA ARG A 109 -15.40 -2.66 8.31
C ARG A 109 -14.00 -2.87 7.78
N VAL A 110 -13.18 -1.84 7.99
CA VAL A 110 -11.72 -1.91 7.78
C VAL A 110 -11.06 -1.87 9.15
N LEU A 111 -10.15 -2.79 9.42
CA LEU A 111 -9.31 -2.77 10.60
C LEU A 111 -7.89 -2.36 10.21
N GLY A 112 -7.28 -1.52 11.02
CA GLY A 112 -5.88 -1.14 10.90
C GLY A 112 -5.21 -0.95 12.25
N ILE A 113 -3.89 -0.96 12.23
CA ILE A 113 -3.06 -0.72 13.42
C ILE A 113 -2.79 0.78 13.54
N GLU A 114 -2.66 1.32 14.74
CA GLU A 114 -2.40 2.75 14.94
C GLU A 114 -1.28 3.02 15.96
N PRO A 115 -0.38 3.97 15.62
CA PRO A 115 -0.31 4.74 14.38
C PRO A 115 0.16 3.91 13.19
N SER A 116 -0.44 4.16 12.00
CA SER A 116 -0.03 3.57 10.73
C SER A 116 -0.32 4.51 9.57
N PHE A 117 -0.22 4.00 8.32
CA PHE A 117 -0.39 4.83 7.13
C PHE A 117 -1.82 5.37 7.03
N VAL A 118 -1.92 6.69 6.99
CA VAL A 118 -3.20 7.41 7.08
C VAL A 118 -4.21 7.05 5.98
N MET A 119 -3.73 6.57 4.82
CA MET A 119 -4.60 6.25 3.68
C MET A 119 -5.53 5.07 3.93
N TYR A 120 -5.24 4.18 4.86
CA TYR A 120 -6.16 3.09 5.21
C TYR A 120 -7.47 3.64 5.80
N ARG A 121 -7.36 4.48 6.82
CA ARG A 121 -8.50 5.16 7.43
C ARG A 121 -9.19 6.11 6.45
N HIS A 122 -8.41 6.84 5.66
CA HIS A 122 -8.93 7.80 4.68
C HIS A 122 -9.81 7.11 3.63
N ASN A 123 -9.33 6.01 3.05
CA ASN A 123 -10.11 5.25 2.06
C ASN A 123 -11.35 4.60 2.70
N ALA A 124 -11.25 4.04 3.92
CA ALA A 124 -12.43 3.53 4.60
C ALA A 124 -13.52 4.61 4.72
N ALA A 125 -13.16 5.83 5.12
CA ALA A 125 -14.09 6.95 5.21
C ALA A 125 -14.66 7.35 3.83
N LEU A 126 -13.83 7.40 2.78
CA LEU A 126 -14.27 7.71 1.42
C LEU A 126 -15.35 6.76 0.92
N TYR A 127 -15.25 5.48 1.27
CA TYR A 127 -16.23 4.46 0.88
C TYR A 127 -17.33 4.24 1.92
N GLY A 128 -17.41 5.10 2.96
CA GLY A 128 -18.47 5.03 3.98
C GLY A 128 -18.38 3.80 4.87
N MET A 129 -17.18 3.22 5.00
CA MET A 129 -16.92 2.08 5.87
C MET A 129 -16.46 2.54 7.26
N GLU A 130 -16.83 1.78 8.28
CA GLU A 130 -16.30 1.98 9.63
C GLU A 130 -14.82 1.53 9.66
N TYR A 131 -13.95 2.41 10.20
CA TYR A 131 -12.56 2.08 10.44
C TYR A 131 -12.32 1.75 11.90
N VAL A 132 -11.83 0.55 12.19
CA VAL A 132 -11.49 0.07 13.52
C VAL A 132 -9.97 0.15 13.68
N GLY A 133 -9.50 1.19 14.38
CA GLY A 133 -8.07 1.39 14.66
C GLY A 133 -7.66 0.75 15.97
N ILE A 134 -6.66 -0.12 15.95
CA ILE A 134 -6.14 -0.79 17.15
C ILE A 134 -4.80 -0.16 17.52
N PRO A 135 -4.67 0.43 18.72
CA PRO A 135 -3.42 1.05 19.13
C PRO A 135 -2.32 0.01 19.33
N LEU A 136 -1.11 0.37 18.88
CA LEU A 136 0.12 -0.34 19.22
C LEU A 136 0.40 -0.26 20.73
N ASN A 137 1.24 -1.15 21.23
CA ASN A 137 1.80 -1.03 22.57
C ASN A 137 2.68 0.23 22.69
N PRO A 138 3.00 0.70 23.92
CA PRO A 138 3.83 1.89 24.12
C PRO A 138 5.24 1.81 23.49
N ASP A 139 5.75 0.62 23.27
CA ASP A 139 7.02 0.33 22.59
C ASP A 139 6.87 0.15 21.07
N PHE A 140 5.71 0.45 20.54
CA PHE A 140 5.30 0.25 19.15
C PHE A 140 5.25 -1.20 18.67
N SER A 141 5.34 -2.19 19.55
CA SER A 141 5.05 -3.58 19.20
C SER A 141 3.56 -3.80 18.94
N LEU A 142 3.21 -4.86 18.20
CA LEU A 142 1.82 -5.19 17.90
C LEU A 142 1.09 -5.61 19.18
N ASN A 143 -0.06 -5.01 19.43
CA ASN A 143 -0.97 -5.47 20.48
C ASN A 143 -1.84 -6.62 19.96
N LEU A 144 -1.20 -7.79 19.76
CA LEU A 144 -1.86 -8.95 19.18
C LEU A 144 -3.16 -9.35 19.88
N PRO A 145 -3.24 -9.40 21.23
CA PRO A 145 -4.49 -9.73 21.89
C PRO A 145 -5.64 -8.78 21.54
N ALA A 146 -5.38 -7.47 21.47
CA ALA A 146 -6.39 -6.49 21.10
C ALA A 146 -6.80 -6.63 19.63
N VAL A 147 -5.86 -6.92 18.72
CA VAL A 147 -6.15 -7.15 17.29
C VAL A 147 -7.04 -8.39 17.13
N LEU A 148 -6.71 -9.51 17.76
CA LEU A 148 -7.49 -10.75 17.67
C LEU A 148 -8.91 -10.56 18.26
N SER A 149 -9.03 -9.88 19.40
CA SER A 149 -10.33 -9.54 19.99
C SER A 149 -11.18 -8.66 19.06
N ALA A 150 -10.55 -7.67 18.40
CA ALA A 150 -11.24 -6.81 17.45
C ALA A 150 -11.68 -7.55 16.18
N ILE A 151 -10.88 -8.51 15.70
CA ILE A 151 -11.27 -9.38 14.58
C ILE A 151 -12.51 -10.18 14.94
N GLU A 152 -12.53 -10.82 16.12
CA GLU A 152 -13.67 -11.59 16.59
C GLU A 152 -14.94 -10.72 16.73
N GLN A 153 -14.79 -9.54 17.36
CA GLN A 153 -15.91 -8.63 17.65
C GLN A 153 -16.47 -7.95 16.39
N HIS A 154 -15.60 -7.48 15.51
CA HIS A 154 -15.98 -6.59 14.40
C HIS A 154 -16.07 -7.30 13.05
N GLN A 155 -15.52 -8.51 12.92
CA GLN A 155 -15.50 -9.29 11.68
C GLN A 155 -15.13 -8.42 10.46
N PRO A 156 -13.95 -7.77 10.45
CA PRO A 156 -13.60 -6.82 9.40
C PRO A 156 -13.51 -7.51 8.04
N SER A 157 -14.01 -6.83 7.01
CA SER A 157 -13.91 -7.29 5.62
C SER A 157 -12.51 -7.11 5.04
N LEU A 158 -11.75 -6.16 5.62
CA LEU A 158 -10.41 -5.82 5.19
C LEU A 158 -9.56 -5.43 6.40
N ILE A 159 -8.34 -5.93 6.45
CA ILE A 159 -7.35 -5.60 7.47
C ILE A 159 -6.10 -5.11 6.76
N PHE A 160 -5.55 -3.97 7.18
CA PHE A 160 -4.25 -3.47 6.71
C PHE A 160 -3.19 -3.60 7.79
N ILE A 161 -2.04 -4.16 7.43
CA ILE A 161 -0.84 -4.25 8.27
C ILE A 161 0.34 -3.76 7.44
N ALA A 162 0.88 -2.58 7.77
CA ALA A 162 2.13 -2.11 7.18
C ALA A 162 3.31 -2.87 7.78
N TYR A 163 4.18 -3.44 6.94
CA TYR A 163 5.26 -4.34 7.32
C TYR A 163 6.51 -4.11 6.46
N PRO A 164 7.49 -3.34 6.92
CA PRO A 164 7.58 -2.55 8.18
C PRO A 164 6.50 -1.48 8.33
N ASN A 165 6.13 -1.17 9.58
CA ASN A 165 5.08 -0.20 9.85
C ASN A 165 5.55 1.25 9.60
N ASN A 166 4.73 2.04 8.96
CA ASN A 166 4.87 3.48 8.82
C ASN A 166 3.87 4.18 9.76
N PRO A 167 4.27 5.12 10.68
CA PRO A 167 5.55 5.82 10.68
C PRO A 167 6.61 5.26 11.64
N THR A 168 6.33 4.19 12.38
CA THR A 168 7.17 3.75 13.50
C THR A 168 8.47 3.08 13.06
N GLY A 169 8.54 2.57 11.82
CA GLY A 169 9.66 1.80 11.30
C GLY A 169 9.81 0.41 11.92
N VAL A 170 8.92 0.03 12.84
CA VAL A 170 8.96 -1.27 13.51
C VAL A 170 8.47 -2.36 12.57
N CYS A 171 9.17 -3.46 12.54
CA CYS A 171 8.72 -4.69 11.94
C CYS A 171 8.10 -5.57 13.04
N PHE A 172 6.82 -5.90 12.90
CA PHE A 172 6.15 -6.78 13.86
C PHE A 172 6.72 -8.18 13.78
N LYS A 173 6.55 -8.98 14.83
CA LYS A 173 6.97 -10.37 14.78
C LYS A 173 6.16 -11.12 13.73
N ARG A 174 6.85 -11.93 12.93
CA ARG A 174 6.21 -12.69 11.86
C ARG A 174 5.05 -13.54 12.38
N GLU A 175 5.25 -14.22 13.49
CA GLU A 175 4.26 -15.10 14.10
C GLU A 175 2.98 -14.34 14.52
N GLU A 176 3.12 -13.06 14.88
CA GLU A 176 1.99 -12.21 15.26
C GLU A 176 1.16 -11.84 14.02
N VAL A 177 1.83 -11.48 12.91
CA VAL A 177 1.14 -11.17 11.65
C VAL A 177 0.47 -12.43 11.08
N GLU A 178 1.14 -13.58 11.15
CA GLU A 178 0.56 -14.88 10.78
C GLU A 178 -0.70 -15.22 11.60
N ALA A 179 -0.69 -14.93 12.91
CA ALA A 179 -1.85 -15.15 13.75
C ALA A 179 -3.03 -14.27 13.33
N VAL A 180 -2.78 -13.01 12.92
CA VAL A 180 -3.81 -12.12 12.38
C VAL A 180 -4.37 -12.68 11.05
N ILE A 181 -3.50 -13.11 10.13
CA ILE A 181 -3.92 -13.68 8.84
C ILE A 181 -4.83 -14.90 9.05
N ARG A 182 -4.46 -15.80 9.98
CA ARG A 182 -5.24 -17.01 10.29
C ARG A 182 -6.56 -16.72 10.99
N ALA A 183 -6.63 -15.68 11.80
CA ALA A 183 -7.84 -15.30 12.54
C ALA A 183 -8.84 -14.50 11.69
N ALA A 184 -8.38 -13.85 10.65
CA ALA A 184 -9.20 -12.99 9.82
C ALA A 184 -10.15 -13.80 8.93
N THR A 185 -11.42 -13.37 8.88
CA THR A 185 -12.44 -13.89 7.96
C THR A 185 -12.52 -13.07 6.67
N GLY A 186 -11.95 -11.87 6.67
CA GLY A 186 -11.83 -10.99 5.50
C GLY A 186 -10.41 -11.01 4.91
N ILE A 187 -10.17 -10.14 3.95
CA ILE A 187 -8.86 -9.97 3.29
C ILE A 187 -7.88 -9.33 4.27
N VAL A 188 -6.67 -9.86 4.37
CA VAL A 188 -5.54 -9.25 5.07
C VAL A 188 -4.54 -8.75 4.05
N VAL A 189 -4.28 -7.45 4.05
CA VAL A 189 -3.26 -6.81 3.23
C VAL A 189 -2.03 -6.59 4.08
N VAL A 190 -0.95 -7.30 3.75
CA VAL A 190 0.38 -6.99 4.27
C VAL A 190 1.03 -6.00 3.32
N ASP A 191 1.09 -4.74 3.77
CA ASP A 191 1.67 -3.65 2.99
C ASP A 191 3.18 -3.60 3.20
N GLU A 192 3.90 -4.14 2.23
CA GLU A 192 5.35 -4.16 2.18
C GLU A 192 5.93 -2.99 1.34
N ALA A 193 5.31 -1.80 1.41
CA ALA A 193 5.86 -0.62 0.73
C ALA A 193 7.31 -0.32 1.12
N TYR A 194 7.69 -0.69 2.34
CA TYR A 194 9.06 -0.60 2.86
C TYR A 194 9.79 -1.96 2.91
N GLY A 195 9.26 -2.97 2.25
CA GLY A 195 9.83 -4.34 2.25
C GLY A 195 11.25 -4.42 1.71
N ALA A 196 11.67 -3.49 0.85
CA ALA A 196 13.06 -3.43 0.36
C ALA A 196 14.09 -3.12 1.47
N PHE A 197 13.66 -2.60 2.61
CA PHE A 197 14.51 -2.25 3.76
C PHE A 197 14.48 -3.31 4.87
N HIS A 198 13.79 -4.43 4.63
CA HIS A 198 13.67 -5.53 5.57
C HIS A 198 13.90 -6.88 4.88
N HIS A 199 14.46 -7.85 5.63
CA HIS A 199 14.83 -9.15 5.06
C HIS A 199 13.69 -10.17 5.07
N ASP A 200 12.65 -9.93 5.88
CA ASP A 200 11.48 -10.82 5.95
C ASP A 200 10.34 -10.30 5.08
N SER A 201 9.56 -11.22 4.50
CA SER A 201 8.48 -10.91 3.59
C SER A 201 7.41 -11.99 3.60
N PHE A 202 6.15 -11.59 3.44
CA PHE A 202 5.02 -12.48 3.22
C PHE A 202 4.79 -12.81 1.75
N LEU A 203 5.59 -12.24 0.84
CA LEU A 203 5.46 -12.50 -0.60
C LEU A 203 5.50 -13.99 -0.97
N PRO A 204 6.33 -14.85 -0.35
CA PRO A 204 6.30 -16.29 -0.61
C PRO A 204 4.96 -16.99 -0.32
N TRP A 205 4.09 -16.37 0.48
CA TRP A 205 2.76 -16.89 0.81
C TRP A 205 1.66 -16.41 -0.14
N ALA A 206 1.97 -15.44 -1.01
CA ALA A 206 1.02 -14.96 -2.01
C ALA A 206 0.59 -16.10 -2.95
N GLY A 207 -0.70 -16.23 -3.16
CA GLY A 207 -1.29 -17.32 -3.94
C GLY A 207 -1.38 -18.67 -3.21
N GLU A 208 -0.82 -18.81 -2.00
CA GLU A 208 -0.97 -20.01 -1.16
C GLU A 208 -2.00 -19.80 -0.04
N VAL A 209 -2.08 -18.59 0.49
CA VAL A 209 -3.01 -18.22 1.56
C VAL A 209 -4.14 -17.41 0.96
N GLU A 210 -5.34 -17.97 0.94
CA GLU A 210 -6.51 -17.48 0.19
C GLU A 210 -6.89 -16.03 0.52
N ASN A 211 -6.79 -15.63 1.78
CA ASN A 211 -7.19 -14.30 2.24
C ASN A 211 -6.03 -13.30 2.38
N LEU A 212 -4.84 -13.63 1.87
CA LEU A 212 -3.66 -12.77 1.94
C LEU A 212 -3.44 -12.01 0.64
N VAL A 213 -3.25 -10.72 0.74
CA VAL A 213 -2.71 -9.86 -0.31
C VAL A 213 -1.41 -9.26 0.19
N VAL A 214 -0.34 -9.39 -0.59
CA VAL A 214 0.94 -8.71 -0.31
C VAL A 214 1.09 -7.56 -1.28
N MET A 215 1.15 -6.35 -0.77
CA MET A 215 1.21 -5.13 -1.57
C MET A 215 2.60 -4.49 -1.49
N ARG A 216 3.13 -4.07 -2.63
CA ARG A 216 4.43 -3.41 -2.75
C ARG A 216 4.39 -2.21 -3.69
N THR A 217 5.42 -1.37 -3.60
CA THR A 217 5.61 -0.23 -4.51
C THR A 217 7.09 -0.01 -4.81
N ILE A 218 7.40 0.48 -6.01
CA ILE A 218 8.76 0.92 -6.35
C ILE A 218 9.05 2.36 -5.89
N SER A 219 8.07 3.04 -5.31
CA SER A 219 8.21 4.43 -4.87
C SER A 219 9.34 4.64 -3.86
N LYS A 220 9.55 3.67 -2.96
CA LYS A 220 10.51 3.82 -1.85
C LYS A 220 11.94 3.43 -2.22
N ILE A 221 12.15 2.83 -3.38
CA ILE A 221 13.48 2.45 -3.90
C ILE A 221 14.01 3.41 -4.97
N GLY A 222 13.46 4.63 -5.05
CA GLY A 222 13.96 5.68 -5.93
C GLY A 222 13.07 6.01 -7.13
N PHE A 223 11.95 5.32 -7.30
CA PHE A 223 11.07 5.48 -8.46
C PHE A 223 9.69 6.03 -8.12
N ALA A 224 9.60 6.89 -7.10
CA ALA A 224 8.33 7.46 -6.66
C ALA A 224 7.55 8.16 -7.79
N GLY A 225 8.25 8.83 -8.72
CA GLY A 225 7.65 9.52 -9.85
C GLY A 225 7.03 8.61 -10.92
N LEU A 226 7.40 7.33 -10.97
CA LEU A 226 6.82 6.37 -11.94
C LEU A 226 5.43 5.86 -11.52
N ARG A 227 5.01 6.13 -10.29
CA ARG A 227 3.68 5.79 -9.77
C ARG A 227 3.31 4.32 -10.00
N MET A 228 4.19 3.39 -9.66
CA MET A 228 3.95 1.97 -9.82
C MET A 228 3.87 1.26 -8.47
N GLY A 229 2.76 0.56 -8.25
CA GLY A 229 2.57 -0.42 -7.18
C GLY A 229 2.04 -1.72 -7.75
N TYR A 230 2.20 -2.80 -6.98
CA TYR A 230 1.66 -4.12 -7.30
C TYR A 230 1.21 -4.84 -6.03
N ALA A 231 0.23 -5.69 -6.20
CA ALA A 231 -0.31 -6.52 -5.13
C ALA A 231 -0.66 -7.91 -5.67
#